data_2678511354257ed024f9bb1fdfcd49db
#
_entry.id   2678511354257ed024f9bb1fdfcd49db
#
_cell.length_a   1.000
_cell.length_b   1.000
_cell.length_c   1.000
_cell.angle_alpha   90.00
_cell.angle_beta   90.00
_cell.angle_gamma   90.00
#
_symmetry.space_group_name_H-M   'P 1'
#
loop_
_entity.id
_entity.type
_entity.pdbx_description
1 polymer ?
#
loop_
_entity_poly.entity_id
_entity_poly.type
_entity_poly.pdbx_seq_one_letter_code
_entity_poly.pdbx_strand_id
1 'polypeptide(L)'
;TATFDGLSIAWAVAEHLHDTIGCRTLFATHYHELTDLANTKSAVANYNVAVREWNEEIIFLHKILPGAADKSYGIQVARLAGLPKAVVDRAKSILSHLELHSVKPEAKNQGPKAKNTVQDEFPKPNAPQMDLFANF
;
A
#
# COMPACT_ATOMS: atom_id res chain seq x y z
N THR A 1 -3.93 11.42 -7.29
CA THR A 1 -4.73 10.45 -6.51
C THR A 1 -4.30 10.50 -5.06
N ALA A 2 -5.23 10.57 -4.11
CA ALA A 2 -4.90 10.48 -2.70
C ALA A 2 -4.34 9.09 -2.38
N THR A 3 -3.49 8.99 -1.36
CA THR A 3 -2.83 7.72 -0.97
C THR A 3 -3.87 6.61 -0.72
N PHE A 4 -4.97 6.93 -0.04
CA PHE A 4 -6.03 5.96 0.24
C PHE A 4 -6.82 5.53 -1.00
N ASP A 5 -7.00 6.40 -2.00
CA ASP A 5 -7.63 6.00 -3.27
C ASP A 5 -6.75 4.95 -3.98
N GLY A 6 -5.45 5.22 -4.09
CA GLY A 6 -4.51 4.28 -4.70
C GLY A 6 -4.44 2.95 -3.95
N LEU A 7 -4.37 2.98 -2.62
CA LEU A 7 -4.40 1.79 -1.78
C LEU A 7 -5.70 0.98 -1.97
N SER A 8 -6.85 1.66 -1.97
CA SER A 8 -8.17 1.00 -2.12
C SER A 8 -8.30 0.29 -3.46
N ILE A 9 -7.84 0.93 -4.54
CA ILE A 9 -7.85 0.33 -5.88
C ILE A 9 -6.91 -0.88 -5.93
N ALA A 10 -5.68 -0.73 -5.42
CA ALA A 10 -4.70 -1.81 -5.40
C ALA A 10 -5.20 -3.02 -4.61
N TRP A 11 -5.83 -2.78 -3.46
CA TRP A 11 -6.43 -3.82 -2.62
C TRP A 11 -7.54 -4.56 -3.36
N ALA A 12 -8.52 -3.82 -3.91
CA ALA A 12 -9.65 -4.40 -4.64
C ALA A 12 -9.21 -5.21 -5.86
N VAL A 13 -8.18 -4.74 -6.59
CA VAL A 13 -7.60 -5.47 -7.72
C VAL A 13 -6.96 -6.77 -7.26
N ALA A 14 -6.16 -6.74 -6.19
CA ALA A 14 -5.52 -7.94 -5.66
C ALA A 14 -6.55 -8.99 -5.19
N GLU A 15 -7.61 -8.58 -4.50
CA GLU A 15 -8.71 -9.46 -4.11
C GLU A 15 -9.44 -10.03 -5.32
N HIS A 16 -9.74 -9.21 -6.32
CA HIS A 16 -10.42 -9.67 -7.54
C HIS A 16 -9.59 -10.71 -8.30
N LEU A 17 -8.27 -10.50 -8.42
CA LEU A 17 -7.36 -11.47 -9.03
C LEU A 17 -7.34 -12.80 -8.28
N HIS A 18 -7.39 -12.77 -6.96
CA HIS A 18 -7.41 -13.96 -6.11
C HIS A 18 -8.79 -14.67 -6.13
N ASP A 19 -9.85 -13.92 -5.82
CA ASP A 19 -11.17 -14.50 -5.52
C ASP A 19 -11.98 -14.84 -6.78
N THR A 20 -11.80 -14.06 -7.86
CA THR A 20 -12.64 -14.17 -9.06
C THR A 20 -11.90 -14.79 -10.23
N ILE A 21 -10.69 -14.32 -10.52
CA ILE A 21 -9.93 -14.77 -11.69
C ILE A 21 -9.13 -16.03 -11.38
N GLY A 22 -8.55 -16.15 -10.18
CA GLY A 22 -7.77 -17.32 -9.77
C GLY A 22 -6.47 -17.52 -10.56
N CYS A 23 -5.93 -16.48 -11.17
CA CYS A 23 -4.71 -16.57 -11.97
C CYS A 23 -3.43 -16.48 -11.11
N ARG A 24 -2.33 -16.99 -11.64
CA ARG A 24 -1.01 -16.77 -11.05
C ARG A 24 -0.63 -15.30 -11.21
N THR A 25 -0.34 -14.63 -10.10
CA THR A 25 -0.09 -13.19 -10.08
C THR A 25 1.16 -12.87 -9.28
N LEU A 26 1.98 -11.95 -9.80
CA LEU A 26 3.00 -11.22 -9.04
C LEU A 26 2.51 -9.78 -8.90
N PHE A 27 2.28 -9.35 -7.66
CA PHE A 27 1.79 -8.02 -7.36
C PHE A 27 2.87 -7.23 -6.62
N ALA A 28 3.52 -6.31 -7.32
CA ALA A 28 4.56 -5.45 -6.74
C ALA A 28 3.94 -4.13 -6.27
N THR A 29 4.15 -3.78 -5.02
CA THR A 29 3.61 -2.57 -4.42
C THR A 29 4.52 -2.04 -3.31
N HIS A 30 4.34 -0.77 -2.96
CA HIS A 30 4.94 -0.15 -1.77
C HIS A 30 3.92 0.06 -0.63
N TYR A 31 2.67 -0.37 -0.82
CA TYR A 31 1.66 -0.32 0.23
C TYR A 31 1.83 -1.49 1.19
N HIS A 32 2.34 -1.21 2.38
CA HIS A 32 2.55 -2.23 3.41
C HIS A 32 1.25 -2.86 3.88
N GLU A 33 0.15 -2.12 3.84
CA GLU A 33 -1.18 -2.58 4.23
C GLU A 33 -1.65 -3.78 3.40
N LEU A 34 -1.22 -3.91 2.14
CA LEU A 34 -1.57 -5.06 1.30
C LEU A 34 -0.97 -6.39 1.82
N THR A 35 0.02 -6.33 2.69
CA THR A 35 0.58 -7.55 3.31
C THR A 35 -0.45 -8.29 4.16
N ASP A 36 -1.47 -7.60 4.66
CA ASP A 36 -2.57 -8.19 5.43
C ASP A 36 -3.44 -9.14 4.60
N LEU A 37 -3.41 -9.07 3.28
CA LEU A 37 -4.09 -10.03 2.42
C LEU A 37 -3.64 -11.47 2.66
N ALA A 38 -2.39 -11.70 3.00
CA ALA A 38 -1.87 -13.03 3.33
C ALA A 38 -2.51 -13.64 4.61
N ASN A 39 -3.09 -12.80 5.48
CA ASN A 39 -3.79 -13.25 6.68
C ASN A 39 -5.23 -13.69 6.39
N THR A 40 -5.81 -13.21 5.29
CA THR A 40 -7.23 -13.41 4.95
C THR A 40 -7.43 -14.28 3.71
N LYS A 41 -6.42 -14.42 2.86
CA LYS A 41 -6.46 -15.13 1.57
C LYS A 41 -5.45 -16.27 1.56
N SER A 42 -5.92 -17.50 1.46
CA SER A 42 -5.11 -18.72 1.60
C SER A 42 -4.04 -18.93 0.52
N ALA A 43 -4.22 -18.33 -0.66
CA ALA A 43 -3.29 -18.44 -1.78
C ALA A 43 -2.44 -17.19 -2.00
N VAL A 44 -2.38 -16.29 -1.00
CA VAL A 44 -1.53 -15.10 -1.01
C VAL A 44 -0.34 -15.31 -0.09
N ALA A 45 0.85 -14.97 -0.59
CA ALA A 45 2.08 -15.00 0.21
C ALA A 45 2.88 -13.71 0.01
N ASN A 46 3.43 -13.20 1.10
CA ASN A 46 4.27 -12.01 1.09
C ASN A 46 5.72 -12.36 0.82
N TYR A 47 6.34 -11.53 0.00
CA TYR A 47 7.78 -11.59 -0.28
C TYR A 47 8.36 -10.17 -0.29
N ASN A 48 9.64 -10.06 0.00
CA ASN A 48 10.36 -8.80 -0.07
C ASN A 48 11.69 -8.94 -0.79
N VAL A 49 12.23 -7.81 -1.25
CA VAL A 49 13.57 -7.74 -1.83
C VAL A 49 14.59 -7.61 -0.69
N ALA A 50 15.55 -8.52 -0.65
CA ALA A 50 16.58 -8.53 0.37
C ALA A 50 17.49 -7.30 0.27
N VAL A 51 17.66 -6.61 1.38
CA VAL A 51 18.54 -5.46 1.53
C VAL A 51 19.52 -5.71 2.66
N ARG A 52 20.76 -5.33 2.47
CA ARG A 52 21.77 -5.27 3.54
C ARG A 52 22.02 -3.83 3.91
N GLU A 53 21.86 -3.52 5.17
CA GLU A 53 22.24 -2.22 5.73
C GLU A 53 23.68 -2.29 6.28
N TRP A 54 24.51 -1.31 5.90
CA TRP A 54 25.86 -1.17 6.41
C TRP A 54 26.23 0.32 6.48
N ASN A 55 26.52 0.84 7.67
CA ASN A 55 26.93 2.22 7.90
C ASN A 55 26.03 3.25 7.20
N GLU A 56 24.71 3.17 7.42
CA GLU A 56 23.68 4.00 6.76
C GLU A 56 23.59 3.83 5.24
N GLU A 57 24.33 2.91 4.67
CA GLU A 57 24.24 2.52 3.27
C GLU A 57 23.38 1.29 3.10
N ILE A 58 22.67 1.22 1.99
CA ILE A 58 21.91 0.04 1.61
C ILE A 58 22.51 -0.61 0.37
N ILE A 59 22.52 -1.93 0.38
CA ILE A 59 22.90 -2.75 -0.76
C ILE A 59 21.73 -3.66 -1.08
N PHE A 60 21.16 -3.52 -2.27
CA PHE A 60 20.17 -4.45 -2.79
C PHE A 60 20.83 -5.76 -3.17
N LEU A 61 20.44 -6.85 -2.54
CA LEU A 61 21.03 -8.17 -2.80
C LEU A 61 20.43 -8.86 -4.04
N HIS A 62 19.40 -8.26 -4.67
CA HIS A 62 18.66 -8.81 -5.81
C HIS A 62 18.14 -10.23 -5.55
N LYS A 63 17.73 -10.48 -4.32
CA LYS A 63 17.12 -11.74 -3.87
C LYS A 63 15.74 -11.48 -3.33
N ILE A 64 14.82 -12.39 -3.62
CA ILE A 64 13.45 -12.36 -3.09
C ILE A 64 13.42 -13.31 -1.89
N LEU A 65 12.98 -12.79 -0.74
CA LEU A 65 12.85 -13.53 0.51
C LEU A 65 11.39 -13.61 0.93
N PRO A 66 10.97 -14.71 1.56
CA PRO A 66 9.64 -14.81 2.17
C PRO A 66 9.45 -13.76 3.28
N GLY A 67 8.22 -13.26 3.40
CA GLY A 67 7.82 -12.31 4.44
C GLY A 67 7.61 -10.90 3.90
N ALA A 68 6.96 -10.05 4.71
CA ALA A 68 6.76 -8.64 4.42
C ALA A 68 8.06 -7.85 4.66
N ALA A 69 8.20 -6.70 4.00
CA ALA A 69 9.27 -5.75 4.31
C ALA A 69 8.88 -4.93 5.54
N ASP A 70 9.82 -4.73 6.46
CA ASP A 70 9.58 -3.96 7.69
C ASP A 70 9.74 -2.44 7.48
N LYS A 71 10.45 -2.04 6.42
CA LYS A 71 10.83 -0.65 6.17
C LYS A 71 10.73 -0.29 4.69
N SER A 72 10.56 1.00 4.42
CA SER A 72 10.76 1.58 3.09
C SER A 72 12.18 2.16 2.99
N TYR A 73 12.75 2.13 1.80
CA TYR A 73 14.13 2.60 1.53
C TYR A 73 14.16 3.77 0.54
N GLY A 74 13.07 4.51 0.40
CA GLY A 74 12.95 5.60 -0.58
C GLY A 74 14.04 6.66 -0.46
N ILE A 75 14.39 7.11 0.75
CA ILE A 75 15.44 8.10 0.98
C ILE A 75 16.82 7.55 0.63
N GLN A 76 17.09 6.29 0.98
CA GLN A 76 18.36 5.63 0.62
C GLN A 76 18.48 5.44 -0.88
N VAL A 77 17.40 5.06 -1.57
CA VAL A 77 17.35 4.98 -3.03
C VAL A 77 17.59 6.34 -3.67
N ALA A 78 17.01 7.41 -3.15
CA ALA A 78 17.25 8.78 -3.61
C ALA A 78 18.74 9.16 -3.52
N ARG A 79 19.41 8.78 -2.42
CA ARG A 79 20.85 8.97 -2.27
C ARG A 79 21.65 8.16 -3.31
N LEU A 80 21.32 6.89 -3.52
CA LEU A 80 21.95 6.05 -4.53
C LEU A 80 21.72 6.57 -5.95
N ALA A 81 20.57 7.21 -6.20
CA ALA A 81 20.27 7.87 -7.47
C ALA A 81 21.02 9.19 -7.68
N GLY A 82 21.84 9.62 -6.70
CA GLY A 82 22.70 10.79 -6.82
C GLY A 82 22.02 12.11 -6.44
N LEU A 83 20.93 12.11 -5.67
CA LEU A 83 20.36 13.35 -5.15
C LEU A 83 21.38 14.07 -4.24
N PRO A 84 21.45 15.41 -4.30
CA PRO A 84 22.35 16.19 -3.45
C PRO A 84 22.15 15.88 -1.96
N LYS A 85 23.25 15.80 -1.20
CA LYS A 85 23.20 15.48 0.22
C LYS A 85 22.24 16.37 1.00
N ALA A 86 22.22 17.68 0.74
CA ALA A 86 21.30 18.61 1.40
C ALA A 86 19.82 18.27 1.19
N VAL A 87 19.45 17.77 0.00
CA VAL A 87 18.08 17.33 -0.30
C VAL A 87 17.75 16.06 0.47
N VAL A 88 18.66 15.09 0.50
CA VAL A 88 18.50 13.82 1.22
C VAL A 88 18.37 14.08 2.73
N ASP A 89 19.22 14.94 3.32
CA ASP A 89 19.17 15.27 4.74
C ASP A 89 17.86 15.99 5.10
N ARG A 90 17.39 16.90 4.21
CA ARG A 90 16.08 17.55 4.41
C ARG A 90 14.92 16.56 4.32
N ALA A 91 14.96 15.62 3.37
CA ALA A 91 13.95 14.59 3.23
C ALA A 91 13.87 13.70 4.48
N LYS A 92 15.00 13.31 5.08
CA LYS A 92 15.03 12.58 6.37
C LYS A 92 14.31 13.35 7.48
N SER A 93 14.60 14.65 7.60
CA SER A 93 13.96 15.50 8.63
C SER A 93 12.44 15.60 8.41
N ILE A 94 12.00 15.72 7.16
CA ILE A 94 10.57 15.79 6.82
C ILE A 94 9.90 14.45 7.13
N LEU A 95 10.52 13.32 6.75
CA LEU A 95 9.98 11.99 7.00
C LEU A 95 9.76 11.76 8.50
N SER A 96 10.79 12.05 9.33
CA SER A 96 10.67 11.90 10.78
C SER A 96 9.54 12.77 11.36
N HIS A 97 9.34 13.98 10.83
CA HIS A 97 8.23 14.84 11.25
C HIS A 97 6.87 14.26 10.86
N LEU A 98 6.73 13.71 9.65
CA LEU A 98 5.50 13.09 9.18
C LEU A 98 5.16 11.81 9.97
N GLU A 99 6.15 10.99 10.28
CA GLU A 99 5.97 9.77 11.08
C GLU A 99 5.50 10.09 12.50
N LEU A 100 6.09 11.11 13.15
CA LEU A 100 5.66 11.55 14.47
C LEU A 100 4.21 12.07 14.50
N HIS A 101 3.73 12.65 13.40
CA HIS A 101 2.35 13.17 13.28
C HIS A 101 1.36 12.11 12.80
N SER A 102 1.83 11.02 12.22
CA SER A 102 0.98 9.88 11.81
C SER A 102 0.59 9.00 13.00
N VAL A 103 1.37 9.02 14.07
CA VAL A 103 1.05 8.34 15.34
C VAL A 103 0.07 9.23 16.11
N LYS A 104 -1.23 9.26 15.70
CA LYS A 104 -2.28 9.79 16.56
C LYS A 104 -2.44 8.84 17.74
N PRO A 105 -2.42 9.32 18.99
CA PRO A 105 -2.82 8.51 20.12
C PRO A 105 -4.30 8.13 19.93
N GLU A 106 -4.60 6.85 20.02
CA GLU A 106 -5.99 6.37 20.10
C GLU A 106 -6.66 7.06 21.29
N ALA A 107 -7.47 8.07 21.00
CA ALA A 107 -8.37 8.64 21.97
C ALA A 107 -9.44 7.58 22.27
N LYS A 108 -9.34 6.98 23.46
CA LYS A 108 -10.44 6.22 24.07
C LYS A 108 -11.65 7.13 24.15
N ASN A 109 -12.56 7.06 23.21
CA ASN A 109 -13.90 7.61 23.35
C ASN A 109 -14.88 6.45 23.51
N GLN A 110 -15.16 6.15 24.79
CA GLN A 110 -16.41 5.55 25.18
C GLN A 110 -17.47 6.66 25.16
N GLY A 111 -18.44 6.53 24.28
CA GLY A 111 -19.62 7.40 24.25
C GLY A 111 -20.72 6.78 23.38
N PRO A 112 -22.01 7.04 23.62
CA PRO A 112 -23.02 6.01 23.78
C PRO A 112 -23.68 5.56 22.46
N LYS A 113 -24.23 4.34 22.52
CA LYS A 113 -25.05 3.70 21.48
C LYS A 113 -26.22 4.62 21.07
N ALA A 114 -26.20 5.07 19.81
CA ALA A 114 -27.40 5.53 19.14
C ALA A 114 -27.72 4.54 18.01
N LYS A 115 -28.86 3.88 18.15
CA LYS A 115 -29.51 3.09 17.11
C LYS A 115 -30.01 4.07 16.05
N ASN A 116 -29.52 4.01 14.83
CA ASN A 116 -30.24 4.51 13.67
C ASN A 116 -30.07 3.52 12.53
N THR A 117 -31.17 2.81 12.31
CA THR A 117 -31.45 2.02 11.12
C THR A 117 -31.68 3.01 9.98
N VAL A 118 -30.73 3.13 9.08
CA VAL A 118 -30.96 3.75 7.77
C VAL A 118 -30.76 2.64 6.75
N GLN A 119 -31.88 2.27 6.12
CA GLN A 119 -31.90 1.43 4.93
C GLN A 119 -31.50 2.33 3.77
N ASP A 120 -30.26 2.27 3.32
CA ASP A 120 -29.87 2.87 2.04
C ASP A 120 -30.05 1.82 0.93
N GLU A 121 -31.18 1.96 0.21
CA GLU A 121 -31.35 1.35 -1.11
C GLU A 121 -30.42 2.06 -2.11
N PHE A 122 -29.37 1.39 -2.53
CA PHE A 122 -28.57 1.83 -3.67
C PHE A 122 -29.37 1.62 -4.96
N PRO A 123 -29.57 2.65 -5.80
CA PRO A 123 -30.18 2.48 -7.11
C PRO A 123 -29.29 1.63 -8.01
N LYS A 124 -29.87 0.62 -8.63
CA LYS A 124 -29.19 -0.21 -9.63
C LYS A 124 -28.77 0.65 -10.82
N PRO A 125 -27.52 0.55 -11.30
CA PRO A 125 -27.08 1.31 -12.47
C PRO A 125 -27.75 0.74 -13.73
N ASN A 126 -28.75 1.45 -14.25
CA ASN A 126 -29.27 1.29 -15.60
C ASN A 126 -28.64 2.38 -16.49
N ALA A 127 -27.41 2.15 -16.92
CA ALA A 127 -26.82 2.91 -18.01
C ALA A 127 -26.09 1.94 -18.94
N PRO A 128 -26.28 2.02 -20.26
CA PRO A 128 -25.52 1.20 -21.21
C PRO A 128 -24.04 1.61 -21.10
N GLN A 129 -23.20 0.62 -20.88
CA GLN A 129 -21.75 0.77 -20.95
C GLN A 129 -21.38 1.22 -22.36
N MET A 130 -20.83 2.41 -22.49
CA MET A 130 -20.20 2.86 -23.73
C MET A 130 -18.97 1.97 -23.99
N ASP A 131 -19.00 1.25 -25.09
CA ASP A 131 -17.89 0.45 -25.56
C ASP A 131 -16.79 1.39 -26.07
N LEU A 132 -15.80 1.66 -25.25
CA LEU A 132 -14.72 2.62 -25.53
C LEU A 132 -13.71 2.09 -26.57
N PHE A 133 -13.85 0.83 -27.00
CA PHE A 133 -12.89 0.13 -27.88
C PHE A 133 -13.50 -0.39 -29.19
N ALA A 134 -14.68 0.09 -29.58
CA ALA A 134 -15.37 -0.41 -30.79
C ALA A 134 -14.81 0.13 -32.13
N ASN A 135 -13.70 0.89 -32.14
CA ASN A 135 -13.09 1.37 -33.37
C ASN A 135 -11.55 1.42 -33.26
N PHE A 136 -10.92 0.28 -33.34
CA PHE A 136 -9.55 0.12 -33.82
C PHE A 136 -9.44 -1.17 -34.62
#